data_ef707cb51d1c42533a35d84474388e39
#
_entry.id   ef707cb51d1c42533a35d84474388e39
#
_cell.length_a   1.000
_cell.length_b   1.000
_cell.length_c   1.000
_cell.angle_alpha   90.00
_cell.angle_beta   90.00
_cell.angle_gamma   90.00
#
_symmetry.space_group_name_H-M   'P 1'
#
loop_
_entity.id
_entity.type
_entity.pdbx_description
1 polymer ?
#
loop_
_entity_poly.entity_id
_entity_poly.type
_entity_poly.pdbx_seq_one_letter_code
_entity_poly.pdbx_strand_id
1 'polypeptide(L)'
;APASVDDAGNRSKNGNEENEEEKREAELKDVYQGPTRLAGGLRRHTILVYVADETGMINRVAGVFARRGYNIDSLCVGLNEDKAIFTIMVVSDDNSIAKLIKQLNKLAKVRKVENVTDKECVDRGLLLVKVKSDSSTRTELLEVIRIFRASVVDVSNHSVTACVTGDPGKNRAFQSALSKFGTIQVARTGKLALKR
;
A
#
# COMPACT_ATOMS: atom_id res chain seq x y z
N ALA A 1 23.85 -46.32 -27.96
CA ALA A 1 23.62 -45.21 -27.04
C ALA A 1 22.94 -44.03 -27.77
N PRO A 2 21.78 -43.56 -27.34
CA PRO A 2 21.31 -42.24 -27.73
C PRO A 2 21.53 -41.22 -26.61
N ALA A 3 21.95 -40.04 -27.04
CA ALA A 3 22.25 -38.88 -26.20
C ALA A 3 20.99 -38.27 -25.57
N SER A 4 21.14 -37.86 -24.32
CA SER A 4 20.19 -37.10 -23.55
C SER A 4 20.05 -35.65 -24.09
N VAL A 5 18.85 -35.31 -24.54
CA VAL A 5 18.43 -33.94 -24.82
C VAL A 5 17.23 -33.69 -23.90
N ASP A 6 17.40 -32.96 -22.79
CA ASP A 6 16.27 -32.38 -22.00
C ASP A 6 16.72 -31.57 -20.78
N ASP A 7 17.83 -30.80 -20.85
CA ASP A 7 18.24 -29.95 -19.74
C ASP A 7 18.31 -28.43 -20.05
N ALA A 8 17.99 -28.02 -21.27
CA ALA A 8 18.07 -26.61 -21.66
C ALA A 8 16.74 -25.85 -21.51
N GLY A 9 15.60 -26.53 -21.41
CA GLY A 9 14.28 -25.90 -21.37
C GLY A 9 13.83 -25.41 -19.98
N ASN A 10 14.46 -25.88 -18.90
CA ASN A 10 14.02 -25.58 -17.54
C ASN A 10 14.75 -24.37 -16.92
N ARG A 11 15.93 -23.98 -17.43
CA ARG A 11 16.68 -22.82 -16.93
C ARG A 11 16.13 -21.47 -17.40
N SER A 12 15.46 -21.43 -18.56
CA SER A 12 14.93 -20.15 -19.09
C SER A 12 13.60 -19.73 -18.48
N LYS A 13 12.82 -20.67 -17.94
CA LYS A 13 11.54 -20.34 -17.28
C LYS A 13 11.73 -19.78 -15.88
N ASN A 14 12.66 -20.33 -15.10
CA ASN A 14 12.96 -19.84 -13.76
C ASN A 14 13.53 -18.42 -13.76
N GLY A 15 14.36 -18.04 -14.71
CA GLY A 15 14.92 -16.69 -14.80
C GLY A 15 13.91 -15.61 -15.17
N ASN A 16 12.83 -15.97 -15.88
CA ASN A 16 11.75 -15.02 -16.18
C ASN A 16 10.78 -14.84 -15.01
N GLU A 17 10.48 -15.90 -14.26
CA GLU A 17 9.62 -15.85 -13.08
C GLU A 17 10.30 -15.08 -11.94
N GLU A 18 11.61 -15.28 -11.71
CA GLU A 18 12.39 -14.51 -10.74
C GLU A 18 12.46 -13.01 -11.11
N ASN A 19 12.63 -12.67 -12.40
CA ASN A 19 12.62 -11.28 -12.86
C ASN A 19 11.24 -10.61 -12.79
N GLU A 20 10.16 -11.37 -12.95
CA GLU A 20 8.80 -10.85 -12.77
C GLU A 20 8.43 -10.70 -11.29
N GLU A 21 8.89 -11.59 -10.43
CA GLU A 21 8.73 -11.45 -8.97
C GLU A 21 9.55 -10.28 -8.44
N GLU A 22 10.81 -10.10 -8.86
CA GLU A 22 11.61 -8.93 -8.50
C GLU A 22 11.00 -7.61 -8.99
N LYS A 23 10.44 -7.58 -10.21
CA LYS A 23 9.72 -6.41 -10.73
C LYS A 23 8.44 -6.13 -9.96
N ARG A 24 7.65 -7.15 -9.63
CA ARG A 24 6.45 -7.01 -8.78
C ARG A 24 6.78 -6.59 -7.36
N GLU A 25 7.87 -7.12 -6.79
CA GLU A 25 8.36 -6.66 -5.48
C GLU A 25 8.89 -5.22 -5.53
N ALA A 26 9.56 -4.82 -6.60
CA ALA A 26 10.02 -3.45 -6.80
C ALA A 26 8.84 -2.47 -6.98
N GLU A 27 7.82 -2.84 -7.76
CA GLU A 27 6.59 -2.06 -7.90
C GLU A 27 5.80 -1.98 -6.58
N LEU A 28 5.70 -3.08 -5.83
CA LEU A 28 5.10 -3.10 -4.48
C LEU A 28 5.88 -2.27 -3.46
N LYS A 29 7.20 -2.18 -3.60
CA LYS A 29 8.07 -1.35 -2.74
C LYS A 29 7.79 0.14 -2.93
N ASP A 30 7.34 0.57 -4.10
CA ASP A 30 7.32 1.99 -4.48
C ASP A 30 5.97 2.69 -4.27
N VAL A 31 4.85 1.97 -4.26
CA VAL A 31 3.50 2.56 -4.26
C VAL A 31 3.17 3.37 -2.99
N TYR A 32 3.72 3.03 -1.83
CA TYR A 32 3.33 3.70 -0.57
C TYR A 32 4.41 4.53 0.09
N GLN A 33 5.67 4.48 -0.39
CA GLN A 33 6.79 4.87 0.46
C GLN A 33 8.02 5.41 -0.27
N GLY A 34 7.92 5.66 -1.57
CA GLY A 34 8.93 6.42 -2.28
C GLY A 34 9.00 7.86 -1.76
N PRO A 35 10.04 8.60 -2.13
CA PRO A 35 10.19 9.99 -1.73
C PRO A 35 8.92 10.77 -2.10
N THR A 36 8.54 11.74 -1.27
CA THR A 36 7.40 12.62 -1.56
C THR A 36 7.56 13.32 -2.91
N ARG A 37 8.80 13.58 -3.35
CA ARG A 37 9.14 14.11 -4.67
C ARG A 37 9.72 13.02 -5.55
N LEU A 38 9.19 12.89 -6.75
CA LEU A 38 9.60 11.97 -7.80
C LEU A 38 10.31 12.72 -8.93
N ALA A 39 10.92 11.99 -9.85
CA ALA A 39 11.54 12.57 -11.03
C ALA A 39 10.48 13.32 -11.87
N GLY A 40 10.90 14.38 -12.60
CA GLY A 40 9.99 15.12 -13.49
C GLY A 40 9.03 16.09 -12.80
N GLY A 41 9.28 16.50 -11.53
CA GLY A 41 8.43 17.44 -10.80
C GLY A 41 7.14 16.81 -10.23
N LEU A 42 7.00 15.50 -10.35
CA LEU A 42 5.90 14.75 -9.77
C LEU A 42 6.13 14.54 -8.26
N ARG A 43 5.05 14.50 -7.51
CA ARG A 43 5.09 14.18 -6.09
C ARG A 43 3.84 13.44 -5.65
N ARG A 44 3.96 12.72 -4.55
CA ARG A 44 2.82 12.06 -3.92
C ARG A 44 2.04 13.05 -3.09
N HIS A 45 0.75 13.16 -3.41
CA HIS A 45 -0.19 13.98 -2.66
C HIS A 45 -1.11 13.12 -1.82
N THR A 46 -1.39 13.59 -0.61
CA THR A 46 -2.42 13.03 0.26
C THR A 46 -3.57 14.02 0.34
N ILE A 47 -4.75 13.59 -0.09
CA ILE A 47 -5.95 14.40 -0.17
C ILE A 47 -7.00 13.82 0.77
N LEU A 48 -7.55 14.63 1.67
CA LEU A 48 -8.71 14.29 2.49
C LEU A 48 -9.97 14.86 1.84
N VAL A 49 -10.95 14.00 1.58
CA VAL A 49 -12.25 14.40 1.02
C VAL A 49 -13.34 14.08 2.04
N TYR A 50 -13.98 15.10 2.55
CA TYR A 50 -15.08 15.00 3.49
C TYR A 50 -16.39 15.00 2.71
N VAL A 51 -17.17 13.94 2.80
CA VAL A 51 -18.41 13.75 2.05
C VAL A 51 -19.55 13.39 2.99
N ALA A 52 -20.79 13.67 2.57
CA ALA A 52 -21.95 13.06 3.22
C ALA A 52 -21.95 11.55 2.95
N ASP A 53 -22.39 10.77 3.94
CA ASP A 53 -22.51 9.32 3.78
C ASP A 53 -23.75 9.01 2.91
N GLU A 54 -23.50 8.85 1.62
CA GLU A 54 -24.52 8.54 0.62
C GLU A 54 -24.02 7.47 -0.34
N THR A 55 -24.95 6.66 -0.82
CA THR A 55 -24.67 5.62 -1.81
C THR A 55 -24.04 6.20 -3.09
N GLY A 56 -22.98 5.56 -3.58
CA GLY A 56 -22.32 5.92 -4.83
C GLY A 56 -21.30 7.06 -4.71
N MET A 57 -21.01 7.58 -3.51
CA MET A 57 -20.01 8.65 -3.33
C MET A 57 -18.61 8.23 -3.76
N ILE A 58 -18.23 6.96 -3.49
CA ILE A 58 -16.94 6.41 -3.94
C ILE A 58 -16.85 6.50 -5.46
N ASN A 59 -17.89 6.08 -6.19
CA ASN A 59 -17.92 6.12 -7.66
C ASN A 59 -17.86 7.55 -8.21
N ARG A 60 -18.54 8.50 -7.56
CA ARG A 60 -18.51 9.92 -7.95
C ARG A 60 -17.12 10.51 -7.78
N VAL A 61 -16.49 10.26 -6.64
CA VAL A 61 -15.11 10.73 -6.35
C VAL A 61 -14.12 10.04 -7.30
N ALA A 62 -14.11 8.70 -7.37
CA ALA A 62 -13.20 7.97 -8.26
C ALA A 62 -13.39 8.36 -9.74
N GLY A 63 -14.63 8.64 -10.18
CA GLY A 63 -14.93 9.12 -11.51
C GLY A 63 -14.28 10.46 -11.87
N VAL A 64 -14.02 11.33 -10.91
CA VAL A 64 -13.27 12.59 -11.16
C VAL A 64 -11.81 12.28 -11.48
N PHE A 65 -11.19 11.36 -10.75
CA PHE A 65 -9.81 10.92 -11.02
C PHE A 65 -9.72 10.22 -12.39
N ALA A 66 -10.61 9.27 -12.66
CA ALA A 66 -10.62 8.51 -13.92
C ALA A 66 -10.79 9.42 -15.16
N ARG A 67 -11.76 10.35 -15.14
CA ARG A 67 -11.97 11.29 -16.26
C ARG A 67 -10.79 12.22 -16.54
N ARG A 68 -9.90 12.36 -15.61
CA ARG A 68 -8.70 13.21 -15.72
C ARG A 68 -7.40 12.42 -15.90
N GLY A 69 -7.50 11.10 -16.00
CA GLY A 69 -6.34 10.22 -16.15
C GLY A 69 -5.44 10.13 -14.91
N TYR A 70 -5.97 10.47 -13.72
CA TYR A 70 -5.21 10.28 -12.49
C TYR A 70 -5.41 8.86 -11.96
N ASN A 71 -4.29 8.20 -11.65
CA ASN A 71 -4.34 6.95 -10.92
C ASN A 71 -4.49 7.21 -9.41
N ILE A 72 -5.31 6.41 -8.75
CA ILE A 72 -5.43 6.41 -7.29
C ILE A 72 -4.48 5.34 -6.74
N ASP A 73 -3.39 5.76 -6.10
CA ASP A 73 -2.40 4.84 -5.54
C ASP A 73 -2.91 4.18 -4.25
N SER A 74 -3.71 4.92 -3.48
CA SER A 74 -4.31 4.43 -2.24
C SER A 74 -5.62 5.13 -1.97
N LEU A 75 -6.60 4.38 -1.53
CA LEU A 75 -7.90 4.87 -1.07
C LEU A 75 -8.23 4.21 0.27
N CYS A 76 -8.46 5.03 1.28
CA CYS A 76 -9.00 4.58 2.56
C CYS A 76 -10.29 5.37 2.85
N VAL A 77 -11.35 4.68 3.20
CA VAL A 77 -12.65 5.28 3.53
C VAL A 77 -12.96 5.01 4.99
N GLY A 78 -13.12 6.07 5.76
CA GLY A 78 -13.58 6.01 7.15
C GLY A 78 -14.99 6.56 7.26
N LEU A 79 -15.91 5.79 7.84
CA LEU A 79 -17.26 6.22 8.14
C LEU A 79 -17.30 6.79 9.55
N ASN A 80 -17.88 7.98 9.70
CA ASN A 80 -18.24 8.61 10.97
C ASN A 80 -19.76 8.85 10.95
N GLU A 81 -20.37 9.12 12.08
CA GLU A 81 -21.84 9.16 12.29
C GLU A 81 -22.66 9.77 11.13
N ASP A 82 -22.23 10.91 10.56
CA ASP A 82 -22.97 11.64 9.51
C ASP A 82 -22.11 11.97 8.27
N LYS A 83 -20.88 11.47 8.21
CA LYS A 83 -19.92 11.80 7.17
C LYS A 83 -18.96 10.67 6.92
N ALA A 84 -18.49 10.57 5.68
CA ALA A 84 -17.35 9.74 5.32
C ALA A 84 -16.13 10.62 5.03
N ILE A 85 -14.96 10.11 5.38
CA ILE A 85 -13.68 10.73 5.08
C ILE A 85 -12.92 9.80 4.15
N PHE A 86 -12.58 10.28 2.95
CA PHE A 86 -11.76 9.55 2.02
C PHE A 86 -10.32 10.08 2.11
N THR A 87 -9.39 9.23 2.47
CA THR A 87 -7.95 9.52 2.38
C THR A 87 -7.45 8.94 1.07
N ILE A 88 -7.06 9.81 0.14
CA ILE A 88 -6.67 9.43 -1.21
C ILE A 88 -5.21 9.82 -1.42
N MET A 89 -4.40 8.88 -1.91
CA MET A 89 -3.05 9.16 -2.40
C MET A 89 -3.03 9.13 -3.92
N VAL A 90 -2.36 10.12 -4.49
CA VAL A 90 -2.22 10.28 -5.95
C VAL A 90 -0.85 10.88 -6.27
N VAL A 91 -0.23 10.41 -7.35
CA VAL A 91 1.02 10.99 -7.89
C VAL A 91 0.66 11.99 -8.99
N SER A 92 1.08 13.23 -8.83
CA SER A 92 0.89 14.28 -9.83
C SER A 92 1.77 15.49 -9.53
N ASP A 93 1.72 16.50 -10.40
CA ASP A 93 2.28 17.83 -10.16
C ASP A 93 1.33 18.71 -9.32
N ASP A 94 1.87 19.72 -8.66
CA ASP A 94 1.11 20.60 -7.76
C ASP A 94 -0.04 21.35 -8.48
N ASN A 95 0.19 21.79 -9.73
CA ASN A 95 -0.82 22.51 -10.52
C ASN A 95 -2.01 21.60 -10.87
N SER A 96 -1.74 20.38 -11.24
CA SER A 96 -2.76 19.38 -11.57
C SER A 96 -3.58 19.00 -10.34
N ILE A 97 -2.94 18.85 -9.19
CA ILE A 97 -3.64 18.62 -7.92
C ILE A 97 -4.53 19.80 -7.54
N ALA A 98 -4.09 21.02 -7.72
CA ALA A 98 -4.93 22.20 -7.45
C ALA A 98 -6.21 22.22 -8.32
N LYS A 99 -6.09 21.80 -9.60
CA LYS A 99 -7.24 21.65 -10.50
C LYS A 99 -8.14 20.52 -10.06
N LEU A 100 -7.59 19.39 -9.65
CA LEU A 100 -8.32 18.22 -9.16
C LEU A 100 -9.15 18.56 -7.91
N ILE A 101 -8.56 19.25 -6.94
CA ILE A 101 -9.24 19.70 -5.72
C ILE A 101 -10.44 20.61 -6.06
N LYS A 102 -10.27 21.54 -7.00
CA LYS A 102 -11.38 22.38 -7.46
C LYS A 102 -12.52 21.57 -8.08
N GLN A 103 -12.23 20.47 -8.79
CA GLN A 103 -13.24 19.59 -9.36
C GLN A 103 -13.94 18.76 -8.29
N LEU A 104 -13.20 18.23 -7.32
CA LEU A 104 -13.78 17.48 -6.21
C LEU A 104 -14.74 18.34 -5.39
N ASN A 105 -14.39 19.60 -5.13
CA ASN A 105 -15.26 20.55 -4.43
C ASN A 105 -16.56 20.90 -5.19
N LYS A 106 -16.63 20.63 -6.50
CA LYS A 106 -17.85 20.83 -7.30
C LYS A 106 -18.84 19.66 -7.20
N LEU A 107 -18.41 18.52 -6.65
CA LEU A 107 -19.30 17.38 -6.49
C LEU A 107 -20.37 17.68 -5.43
N ALA A 108 -21.62 17.39 -5.77
CA ALA A 108 -22.70 17.42 -4.81
C ALA A 108 -22.37 16.49 -3.63
N LYS A 109 -22.64 16.94 -2.39
CA LYS A 109 -22.38 16.21 -1.15
C LYS A 109 -20.92 16.11 -0.71
N VAL A 110 -19.97 16.65 -1.46
CA VAL A 110 -18.61 16.91 -0.96
C VAL A 110 -18.67 18.17 -0.10
N ARG A 111 -18.36 18.03 1.19
CA ARG A 111 -18.39 19.15 2.16
C ARG A 111 -17.08 19.92 2.13
N LYS A 112 -15.94 19.22 1.97
CA LYS A 112 -14.61 19.80 2.02
C LYS A 112 -13.58 18.90 1.35
N VAL A 113 -12.57 19.50 0.73
CA VAL A 113 -11.39 18.78 0.22
C VAL A 113 -10.15 19.50 0.73
N GLU A 114 -9.23 18.76 1.32
CA GLU A 114 -7.98 19.28 1.85
C GLU A 114 -6.78 18.51 1.26
N ASN A 115 -5.80 19.24 0.75
CA ASN A 115 -4.47 18.70 0.51
C ASN A 115 -3.69 18.76 1.83
N VAL A 116 -3.27 17.62 2.32
CA VAL A 116 -2.52 17.49 3.59
C VAL A 116 -1.09 17.03 3.38
N THR A 117 -0.61 17.04 2.16
CA THR A 117 0.74 16.58 1.78
C THR A 117 1.85 17.22 2.61
N ASP A 118 1.78 18.54 2.77
CA ASP A 118 2.80 19.33 3.49
C ASP A 118 2.36 19.71 4.91
N LYS A 119 1.26 19.15 5.39
CA LYS A 119 0.73 19.45 6.72
C LYS A 119 1.17 18.40 7.72
N GLU A 120 1.31 18.80 8.96
CA GLU A 120 1.52 17.85 10.05
C GLU A 120 0.31 16.92 10.20
N CYS A 121 0.53 15.67 9.89
CA CYS A 121 -0.49 14.62 9.96
C CYS A 121 0.04 13.42 10.73
N VAL A 122 -0.85 12.77 11.45
CA VAL A 122 -0.62 11.43 11.96
C VAL A 122 -1.13 10.45 10.90
N ASP A 123 -0.22 9.68 10.31
CA ASP A 123 -0.59 8.65 9.34
C ASP A 123 -0.34 7.25 9.91
N ARG A 124 -1.24 6.35 9.57
CA ARG A 124 -1.22 4.95 9.98
C ARG A 124 -1.71 4.06 8.86
N GLY A 125 -1.17 2.85 8.84
CA GLY A 125 -1.63 1.75 8.00
C GLY A 125 -1.49 0.44 8.74
N LEU A 126 -2.32 -0.53 8.42
CA LEU A 126 -2.24 -1.89 8.92
C LEU A 126 -1.65 -2.78 7.83
N LEU A 127 -0.73 -3.64 8.22
CA LEU A 127 -0.09 -4.62 7.36
C LEU A 127 -0.23 -6.01 7.98
N LEU A 128 -0.77 -6.94 7.20
CA LEU A 128 -0.80 -8.38 7.50
C LEU A 128 0.20 -9.08 6.58
N VAL A 129 1.10 -9.85 7.16
CA VAL A 129 2.10 -10.62 6.42
C VAL A 129 2.04 -12.07 6.86
N LYS A 130 1.86 -12.97 5.90
CA LYS A 130 1.97 -14.41 6.10
C LYS A 130 3.32 -14.88 5.56
N VAL A 131 4.11 -15.50 6.41
CA VAL A 131 5.47 -15.97 6.08
C VAL A 131 5.60 -17.47 6.36
N LYS A 132 6.51 -18.12 5.63
CA LYS A 132 6.90 -19.51 5.92
C LYS A 132 7.57 -19.57 7.29
N SER A 133 7.31 -20.63 8.03
CA SER A 133 7.88 -20.83 9.37
C SER A 133 8.02 -22.31 9.64
N ASP A 134 9.26 -22.74 9.76
CA ASP A 134 9.62 -24.09 10.21
C ASP A 134 9.97 -24.05 11.69
N SER A 135 10.11 -25.22 12.31
CA SER A 135 10.50 -25.32 13.73
C SER A 135 11.85 -24.65 14.03
N SER A 136 12.78 -24.67 13.08
CA SER A 136 14.11 -24.05 13.21
C SER A 136 14.10 -22.52 13.09
N THR A 137 13.25 -21.96 12.23
CA THR A 137 13.21 -20.52 11.96
C THR A 137 12.18 -19.76 12.80
N ARG A 138 11.27 -20.51 13.46
CA ARG A 138 10.13 -19.92 14.20
C ARG A 138 10.56 -18.99 15.33
N THR A 139 11.59 -19.36 16.09
CA THR A 139 12.06 -18.54 17.20
C THR A 139 12.58 -17.20 16.70
N GLU A 140 13.43 -17.20 15.69
CA GLU A 140 13.96 -15.98 15.08
C GLU A 140 12.84 -15.10 14.47
N LEU A 141 11.87 -15.71 13.80
CA LEU A 141 10.71 -15.01 13.25
C LEU A 141 9.90 -14.30 14.36
N LEU A 142 9.63 -14.97 15.46
CA LEU A 142 8.90 -14.40 16.59
C LEU A 142 9.67 -13.26 17.25
N GLU A 143 11.00 -13.32 17.33
CA GLU A 143 11.85 -12.23 17.79
C GLU A 143 11.72 -10.99 16.88
N VAL A 144 11.76 -11.15 15.56
CA VAL A 144 11.56 -10.04 14.62
C VAL A 144 10.18 -9.41 14.82
N ILE A 145 9.12 -10.22 14.94
CA ILE A 145 7.76 -9.75 15.20
C ILE A 145 7.71 -8.91 16.49
N ARG A 146 8.39 -9.36 17.55
CA ARG A 146 8.46 -8.68 18.84
C ARG A 146 9.20 -7.34 18.76
N ILE A 147 10.35 -7.28 18.05
CA ILE A 147 11.14 -6.04 17.87
C ILE A 147 10.28 -4.96 17.22
N PHE A 148 9.49 -5.31 16.22
CA PHE A 148 8.59 -4.36 15.55
C PHE A 148 7.30 -4.05 16.34
N ARG A 149 7.11 -4.66 17.52
CA ARG A 149 5.86 -4.56 18.29
C ARG A 149 4.65 -4.95 17.43
N ALA A 150 4.83 -5.96 16.59
CA ALA A 150 3.78 -6.58 15.82
C ALA A 150 3.11 -7.68 16.63
N SER A 151 1.88 -8.03 16.28
CA SER A 151 1.14 -9.14 16.91
C SER A 151 1.10 -10.33 15.97
N VAL A 152 1.18 -11.53 16.56
CA VAL A 152 0.89 -12.76 15.84
C VAL A 152 -0.62 -12.96 15.82
N VAL A 153 -1.18 -13.13 14.62
CA VAL A 153 -2.63 -13.29 14.40
C VAL A 153 -2.98 -14.76 14.22
N ASP A 154 -2.11 -15.50 13.53
CA ASP A 154 -2.33 -16.91 13.25
C ASP A 154 -0.99 -17.65 13.20
N VAL A 155 -0.99 -18.91 13.67
CA VAL A 155 0.16 -19.80 13.66
C VAL A 155 -0.28 -21.15 13.16
N SER A 156 0.38 -21.64 12.12
CA SER A 156 0.22 -23.00 11.62
C SER A 156 1.55 -23.76 11.66
N ASN A 157 1.53 -25.04 11.29
CA ASN A 157 2.74 -25.88 11.29
C ASN A 157 3.84 -25.32 10.36
N HIS A 158 3.45 -24.68 9.26
CA HIS A 158 4.38 -24.24 8.20
C HIS A 158 4.34 -22.73 7.93
N SER A 159 3.53 -21.97 8.66
CA SER A 159 3.42 -20.52 8.46
C SER A 159 3.01 -19.77 9.72
N VAL A 160 3.38 -18.52 9.77
CA VAL A 160 2.94 -17.54 10.79
C VAL A 160 2.38 -16.33 10.07
N THR A 161 1.23 -15.83 10.54
CA THR A 161 0.64 -14.58 10.09
C THR A 161 0.82 -13.53 11.17
N ALA A 162 1.51 -12.46 10.84
CA ALA A 162 1.75 -11.32 11.72
C ALA A 162 1.01 -10.07 11.24
N CYS A 163 0.57 -9.28 12.21
CA CYS A 163 -0.08 -7.98 12.00
C CYS A 163 0.76 -6.87 12.62
N VAL A 164 1.01 -5.82 11.85
CA VAL A 164 1.63 -4.61 12.37
C VAL A 164 0.82 -3.38 11.98
N THR A 165 0.70 -2.45 12.92
CA THR A 165 0.13 -1.12 12.68
C THR A 165 1.21 -0.09 12.93
N GLY A 166 1.37 0.83 11.99
CA GLY A 166 2.39 1.86 12.09
C GLY A 166 2.33 2.87 10.96
N ASP A 167 3.30 3.76 10.99
CA ASP A 167 3.58 4.63 9.86
C ASP A 167 4.10 3.82 8.66
N PRO A 168 4.06 4.38 7.46
CA PRO A 168 4.51 3.68 6.26
C PRO A 168 5.96 3.17 6.34
N GLY A 169 6.88 3.89 7.00
CA GLY A 169 8.28 3.49 7.16
C GLY A 169 8.43 2.23 7.99
N LYS A 170 7.72 2.17 9.14
CA LYS A 170 7.70 1.00 10.01
C LYS A 170 7.15 -0.24 9.27
N ASN A 171 6.05 -0.07 8.53
CA ASN A 171 5.42 -1.17 7.80
C ASN A 171 6.35 -1.73 6.73
N ARG A 172 7.10 -0.88 6.01
CA ARG A 172 8.11 -1.31 5.05
C ARG A 172 9.26 -2.05 5.72
N ALA A 173 9.83 -1.46 6.76
CA ALA A 173 10.94 -2.08 7.48
C ALA A 173 10.56 -3.46 8.00
N PHE A 174 9.33 -3.62 8.50
CA PHE A 174 8.80 -4.90 8.94
C PHE A 174 8.67 -5.89 7.78
N GLN A 175 8.08 -5.49 6.65
CA GLN A 175 7.97 -6.34 5.47
C GLN A 175 9.35 -6.77 4.95
N SER A 176 10.31 -5.85 4.89
CA SER A 176 11.69 -6.15 4.48
C SER A 176 12.39 -7.10 5.43
N ALA A 177 12.20 -6.94 6.76
CA ALA A 177 12.78 -7.85 7.75
C ALA A 177 12.20 -9.27 7.66
N LEU A 178 10.95 -9.40 7.23
CA LEU A 178 10.29 -10.71 7.05
C LEU A 178 10.61 -11.39 5.72
N SER A 179 11.13 -10.69 4.73
CA SER A 179 11.36 -11.24 3.38
C SER A 179 12.29 -12.46 3.38
N LYS A 180 13.29 -12.49 4.28
CA LYS A 180 14.22 -13.62 4.42
C LYS A 180 13.57 -14.95 4.82
N PHE A 181 12.39 -14.93 5.45
CA PHE A 181 11.67 -16.14 5.84
C PHE A 181 10.79 -16.72 4.73
N GLY A 182 10.69 -16.02 3.59
CA GLY A 182 9.83 -16.40 2.47
C GLY A 182 8.39 -15.94 2.72
N THR A 183 8.05 -14.78 2.14
CA THR A 183 6.70 -14.21 2.21
C THR A 183 5.74 -15.02 1.34
N ILE A 184 4.64 -15.51 1.91
CA ILE A 184 3.59 -16.23 1.20
C ILE A 184 2.55 -15.25 0.67
N GLN A 185 2.10 -14.33 1.54
CA GLN A 185 1.04 -13.38 1.21
C GLN A 185 1.19 -12.11 2.03
N VAL A 186 0.85 -10.98 1.42
CA VAL A 186 0.80 -9.68 2.05
C VAL A 186 -0.55 -9.04 1.78
N ALA A 187 -1.19 -8.55 2.83
CA ALA A 187 -2.39 -7.71 2.74
C ALA A 187 -2.18 -6.44 3.54
N ARG A 188 -2.59 -5.30 2.98
CA ARG A 188 -2.43 -4.01 3.65
C ARG A 188 -3.61 -3.09 3.39
N THR A 189 -3.89 -2.20 4.34
CA THR A 189 -4.84 -1.10 4.14
C THR A 189 -4.18 0.03 3.35
N GLY A 190 -5.01 0.91 2.83
CA GLY A 190 -4.57 2.23 2.40
C GLY A 190 -4.02 3.06 3.57
N LYS A 191 -3.38 4.20 3.25
CA LYS A 191 -2.92 5.18 4.23
C LYS A 191 -4.11 5.89 4.84
N LEU A 192 -4.24 5.82 6.16
CA LEU A 192 -5.13 6.66 6.95
C LEU A 192 -4.34 7.87 7.43
N ALA A 193 -4.84 9.07 7.22
CA ALA A 193 -4.22 10.30 7.66
C ALA A 193 -5.18 11.14 8.48
N LEU A 194 -4.71 11.64 9.61
CA LEU A 194 -5.42 12.57 10.49
C LEU A 194 -4.55 13.80 10.69
N LYS A 195 -5.11 14.97 10.39
CA LYS A 195 -4.43 16.26 10.62
C LYS A 195 -4.30 16.50 12.13
N ARG A 196 -3.12 16.97 12.55
CA ARG A 196 -2.87 17.49 13.90
C ARG A 196 -3.56 18.81 14.16
#